data_ed0984c2d80aaa070b6744f9d47ea1c4
#
_entry.id   ed0984c2d80aaa070b6744f9d47ea1c4
#
_cell.length_a   1.000
_cell.length_b   1.000
_cell.length_c   1.000
_cell.angle_alpha   90.00
_cell.angle_beta   90.00
_cell.angle_gamma   90.00
#
_symmetry.space_group_name_H-M   'P 1'
#
loop_
_entity.id
_entity.type
_entity.pdbx_description
1 polymer ?
#
loop_
_entity_poly.entity_id
_entity_poly.type
_entity_poly.pdbx_seq_one_letter_code
_entity_poly.pdbx_strand_id
1 'polypeptide(L)'
;MANSSVKLLLACLIIVLAMVSGSHGQSAIRDYRRAHERQIIDEFTRLLAIPNIASDTANIRRNAQFIFEMMQRRGLSPQLLEAKSNNTPPAVYGEWKVAGATHSIILYAHYDGQPVDPKQWTASPPFQPTWRSAAMDAGGQIVTLPANGAINPEWRLYARSSSDDKAGVMGILTAFDALQAQNAKPSFNIKFLFEGEEEAGSPHLGEIIDLHKALLQADAWIICDGPVHQSGRKQVVFGVRGDQNVDLTVYGAKRPLHSGHYGNWAPNPAMTLSRLLASMKDESGRVTIAGWYDGVEPLGDAERRAIADAPAYDDELRSELGLARTEGNGKSLMEVINQPSLNINGISSGDVGALARNVIPTTATAVLDLRLVKGNDYRQQVRHLIDHIRKQGFYVIDHDPTEAERKAHALIAKVTARPGGYNAERTRMDLPVSLAVINAVQSTSKDGIVKLPTSGGSLPLSIITDRLKTVTITVPIVNYDNNQHAENENLRLQNLWDGIETLAAVMMMNAKWN
;
A
#
# COMPACT_ATOMS: atom_id res chain seq x y z
N MET A 1 10.99 47.57 -28.58
CA MET A 1 11.99 46.69 -27.94
C MET A 1 12.09 46.83 -26.41
N ALA A 2 11.74 47.95 -25.78
CA ALA A 2 11.81 48.13 -24.32
C ALA A 2 10.81 47.32 -23.47
N ASN A 3 9.67 46.94 -24.05
CA ASN A 3 8.60 46.25 -23.30
C ASN A 3 8.84 44.73 -23.06
N SER A 4 9.70 44.06 -23.85
CA SER A 4 10.03 42.63 -23.69
C SER A 4 11.03 42.40 -22.54
N SER A 5 12.01 43.28 -22.40
CA SER A 5 13.06 43.19 -21.36
C SER A 5 12.49 43.42 -19.95
N VAL A 6 11.53 44.34 -19.81
CA VAL A 6 10.87 44.63 -18.54
C VAL A 6 9.97 43.45 -18.11
N LYS A 7 9.24 42.80 -19.05
CA LYS A 7 8.45 41.59 -18.73
C LYS A 7 9.32 40.43 -18.34
N LEU A 8 10.50 40.26 -18.97
CA LEU A 8 11.44 39.19 -18.61
C LEU A 8 12.07 39.43 -17.24
N LEU A 9 12.44 40.68 -16.91
CA LEU A 9 12.93 41.04 -15.58
C LEU A 9 11.88 40.86 -14.48
N LEU A 10 10.61 41.23 -14.74
CA LEU A 10 9.52 41.02 -13.78
C LEU A 10 9.26 39.52 -13.58
N ALA A 11 9.29 38.70 -14.63
CA ALA A 11 9.14 37.28 -14.53
C ALA A 11 10.27 36.61 -13.74
N CYS A 12 11.54 37.03 -14.00
CA CYS A 12 12.69 36.56 -13.22
C CYS A 12 12.62 37.01 -11.75
N LEU A 13 12.16 38.25 -11.46
CA LEU A 13 12.00 38.73 -10.09
C LEU A 13 10.91 37.98 -9.33
N ILE A 14 9.81 37.65 -9.97
CA ILE A 14 8.71 36.83 -9.39
C ILE A 14 9.18 35.38 -9.11
N ILE A 15 9.99 34.80 -10.02
CA ILE A 15 10.56 33.46 -9.83
C ILE A 15 11.56 33.44 -8.67
N VAL A 16 12.43 34.48 -8.56
CA VAL A 16 13.39 34.61 -7.47
C VAL A 16 12.68 34.83 -6.13
N LEU A 17 11.64 35.66 -6.07
CA LEU A 17 10.83 35.88 -4.88
C LEU A 17 10.08 34.60 -4.46
N ALA A 18 9.57 33.81 -5.40
CA ALA A 18 8.92 32.55 -5.12
C ALA A 18 9.90 31.49 -4.59
N MET A 19 11.13 31.43 -5.13
CA MET A 19 12.17 30.54 -4.64
C MET A 19 12.66 30.93 -3.24
N VAL A 20 12.81 32.20 -2.95
CA VAL A 20 13.21 32.72 -1.62
C VAL A 20 12.11 32.45 -0.59
N SER A 21 10.84 32.62 -0.95
CA SER A 21 9.72 32.35 -0.03
C SER A 21 9.58 30.85 0.28
N GLY A 22 9.79 29.98 -0.70
CA GLY A 22 9.74 28.51 -0.51
C GLY A 22 10.86 28.00 0.42
N SER A 23 12.08 28.55 0.29
CA SER A 23 13.21 28.15 1.14
C SER A 23 13.04 28.58 2.60
N HIS A 24 12.42 29.74 2.86
CA HIS A 24 12.12 30.20 4.22
C HIS A 24 11.04 29.35 4.91
N GLY A 25 10.01 28.95 4.19
CA GLY A 25 8.96 28.08 4.72
C GLY A 25 9.49 26.71 5.17
N GLN A 26 10.33 26.07 4.36
CA GLN A 26 10.94 24.77 4.69
C GLN A 26 11.92 24.87 5.87
N SER A 27 12.71 25.97 5.97
CA SER A 27 13.60 26.16 7.11
C SER A 27 12.80 26.25 8.41
N ALA A 28 11.68 26.95 8.42
CA ALA A 28 10.85 27.13 9.60
C ALA A 28 10.15 25.82 10.05
N ILE A 29 9.72 24.94 9.13
CA ILE A 29 9.23 23.60 9.46
C ILE A 29 10.32 22.77 10.14
N ARG A 30 11.53 22.80 9.58
CA ARG A 30 12.70 22.10 10.13
C ARG A 30 13.09 22.64 11.51
N ASP A 31 13.05 23.94 11.70
CA ASP A 31 13.37 24.57 12.98
C ASP A 31 12.33 24.23 14.06
N TYR A 32 11.03 24.22 13.70
CA TYR A 32 9.97 23.73 14.59
C TYR A 32 10.23 22.29 14.98
N ARG A 33 10.46 21.40 14.03
CA ARG A 33 10.72 19.96 14.26
C ARG A 33 11.92 19.80 15.21
N ARG A 34 13.06 20.51 14.95
CA ARG A 34 14.24 20.45 15.81
C ARG A 34 13.97 20.91 17.24
N ALA A 35 13.18 21.94 17.42
CA ALA A 35 12.81 22.46 18.73
C ALA A 35 11.90 21.48 19.51
N HIS A 36 11.18 20.59 18.83
CA HIS A 36 10.19 19.70 19.40
C HIS A 36 10.52 18.20 19.24
N GLU A 37 11.74 17.85 18.78
CA GLU A 37 12.13 16.44 18.50
C GLU A 37 11.74 15.49 19.61
N ARG A 38 12.06 15.84 20.86
CA ARG A 38 11.77 14.99 22.00
C ARG A 38 10.26 14.79 22.21
N GLN A 39 9.49 15.85 22.14
CA GLN A 39 8.03 15.79 22.30
C GLN A 39 7.38 14.93 21.21
N ILE A 40 7.81 15.08 19.96
CA ILE A 40 7.33 14.30 18.82
C ILE A 40 7.61 12.80 19.05
N ILE A 41 8.85 12.47 19.44
CA ILE A 41 9.26 11.08 19.69
C ILE A 41 8.52 10.48 20.88
N ASP A 42 8.35 11.23 21.95
CA ASP A 42 7.65 10.74 23.16
C ASP A 42 6.15 10.49 22.88
N GLU A 43 5.51 11.34 22.06
CA GLU A 43 4.12 11.13 21.64
C GLU A 43 4.01 9.91 20.71
N PHE A 44 4.92 9.77 19.74
CA PHE A 44 4.98 8.64 18.83
C PHE A 44 5.23 7.31 19.56
N THR A 45 6.19 7.28 20.47
CA THR A 45 6.50 6.09 21.29
C THR A 45 5.29 5.64 22.10
N ARG A 46 4.51 6.57 22.68
CA ARG A 46 3.27 6.25 23.41
C ARG A 46 2.19 5.68 22.48
N LEU A 47 2.05 6.20 21.28
CA LEU A 47 1.11 5.67 20.29
C LEU A 47 1.50 4.25 19.85
N LEU A 48 2.80 3.99 19.63
CA LEU A 48 3.30 2.68 19.24
C LEU A 48 3.19 1.62 20.35
N ALA A 49 3.21 2.04 21.61
CA ALA A 49 3.07 1.13 22.73
C ALA A 49 1.65 0.56 22.92
N ILE A 50 0.65 1.09 22.21
CA ILE A 50 -0.71 0.55 22.22
C ILE A 50 -0.80 -0.55 21.16
N PRO A 51 -1.11 -1.82 21.51
CA PRO A 51 -1.36 -2.87 20.54
C PRO A 51 -2.46 -2.45 19.55
N ASN A 52 -2.30 -2.81 18.27
CA ASN A 52 -3.15 -2.21 17.24
C ASN A 52 -3.59 -3.18 16.13
N ILE A 53 -3.75 -4.45 16.47
CA ILE A 53 -4.33 -5.42 15.53
C ILE A 53 -5.83 -5.13 15.41
N ALA A 54 -6.35 -4.99 14.19
CA ALA A 54 -7.76 -4.59 13.94
C ALA A 54 -8.79 -5.49 14.65
N SER A 55 -8.50 -6.79 14.79
CA SER A 55 -9.36 -7.75 15.50
C SER A 55 -9.34 -7.62 17.03
N ASP A 56 -8.36 -6.92 17.61
CA ASP A 56 -8.32 -6.61 19.04
C ASP A 56 -9.15 -5.35 19.31
N THR A 57 -10.47 -5.54 19.40
CA THR A 57 -11.45 -4.44 19.54
C THR A 57 -11.12 -3.47 20.67
N ALA A 58 -10.61 -3.94 21.81
CA ALA A 58 -10.31 -3.09 22.95
C ALA A 58 -9.11 -2.18 22.65
N ASN A 59 -8.03 -2.72 22.14
CA ASN A 59 -6.82 -1.97 21.90
C ASN A 59 -6.90 -1.10 20.63
N ILE A 60 -7.60 -1.55 19.58
CA ILE A 60 -7.78 -0.71 18.39
C ILE A 60 -8.61 0.56 18.71
N ARG A 61 -9.63 0.44 19.57
CA ARG A 61 -10.39 1.60 20.05
C ARG A 61 -9.56 2.51 20.98
N ARG A 62 -8.61 1.96 21.74
CA ARG A 62 -7.65 2.78 22.53
C ARG A 62 -6.73 3.58 21.61
N ASN A 63 -6.30 3.03 20.46
CA ASN A 63 -5.56 3.76 19.44
C ASN A 63 -6.38 4.92 18.88
N ALA A 64 -7.63 4.64 18.46
CA ALA A 64 -8.54 5.68 17.97
C ALA A 64 -8.75 6.82 19.00
N GLN A 65 -8.96 6.46 20.27
CA GLN A 65 -9.13 7.43 21.35
C GLN A 65 -7.84 8.24 21.58
N PHE A 66 -6.68 7.61 21.54
CA PHE A 66 -5.41 8.31 21.69
C PHE A 66 -5.18 9.33 20.56
N ILE A 67 -5.46 8.94 19.30
CA ILE A 67 -5.36 9.83 18.14
C ILE A 67 -6.40 10.95 18.23
N PHE A 68 -7.62 10.64 18.64
CA PHE A 68 -8.65 11.66 18.90
C PHE A 68 -8.14 12.71 19.90
N GLU A 69 -7.54 12.30 21.01
CA GLU A 69 -6.96 13.21 22.01
C GLU A 69 -5.75 13.99 21.46
N MET A 70 -4.91 13.35 20.61
CA MET A 70 -3.83 14.05 19.91
C MET A 70 -4.36 15.19 19.07
N MET A 71 -5.42 14.96 18.31
CA MET A 71 -6.06 15.97 17.47
C MET A 71 -6.75 17.07 18.30
N GLN A 72 -7.42 16.68 19.39
CA GLN A 72 -8.10 17.61 20.29
C GLN A 72 -7.10 18.59 20.95
N ARG A 73 -5.95 18.10 21.41
CA ARG A 73 -4.86 18.94 21.98
C ARG A 73 -4.32 19.96 20.97
N ARG A 74 -4.44 19.68 19.69
CA ARG A 74 -4.03 20.54 18.57
C ARG A 74 -5.09 21.56 18.16
N GLY A 75 -6.22 21.60 18.89
CA GLY A 75 -7.32 22.52 18.58
C GLY A 75 -8.19 22.08 17.40
N LEU A 76 -8.00 20.88 16.88
CA LEU A 76 -8.93 20.26 15.95
C LEU A 76 -10.17 19.78 16.71
N SER A 77 -11.31 19.71 16.04
CA SER A 77 -12.57 19.17 16.58
C SER A 77 -12.79 17.75 16.03
N PRO A 78 -12.10 16.75 16.60
CA PRO A 78 -12.14 15.40 16.03
C PRO A 78 -13.49 14.72 16.24
N GLN A 79 -13.79 13.75 15.38
CA GLN A 79 -14.95 12.88 15.42
C GLN A 79 -14.51 11.44 15.21
N LEU A 80 -15.14 10.49 15.89
CA LEU A 80 -15.05 9.08 15.58
C LEU A 80 -16.15 8.72 14.59
N LEU A 81 -15.77 8.31 13.39
CA LEU A 81 -16.70 7.86 12.36
C LEU A 81 -16.83 6.35 12.44
N GLU A 82 -18.01 5.88 12.78
CA GLU A 82 -18.28 4.46 12.99
C GLU A 82 -19.13 3.87 11.87
N ALA A 83 -18.93 2.60 11.55
CA ALA A 83 -19.85 1.81 10.76
C ALA A 83 -21.10 1.46 11.60
N LYS A 84 -22.17 0.98 10.96
CA LYS A 84 -23.39 0.52 11.68
C LYS A 84 -23.14 -0.73 12.51
N SER A 85 -22.20 -1.55 12.09
CA SER A 85 -21.81 -2.77 12.79
C SER A 85 -21.17 -2.43 14.13
N ASN A 86 -21.66 -3.04 15.21
CA ASN A 86 -21.10 -2.83 16.54
C ASN A 86 -19.65 -3.33 16.63
N ASN A 87 -18.83 -2.60 17.38
CA ASN A 87 -17.44 -2.97 17.70
C ASN A 87 -16.44 -2.96 16.53
N THR A 88 -16.76 -2.31 15.42
CA THR A 88 -15.79 -2.07 14.35
C THR A 88 -14.76 -1.01 14.76
N PRO A 89 -13.54 -1.04 14.23
CA PRO A 89 -12.58 0.04 14.40
C PRO A 89 -13.15 1.35 13.82
N PRO A 90 -13.23 2.46 14.60
CA PRO A 90 -13.70 3.73 14.06
C PRO A 90 -12.62 4.41 13.23
N ALA A 91 -13.00 5.18 12.21
CA ALA A 91 -12.07 6.13 11.63
C ALA A 91 -12.06 7.44 12.46
N VAL A 92 -10.87 8.01 12.68
CA VAL A 92 -10.72 9.28 13.39
C VAL A 92 -10.64 10.40 12.36
N TYR A 93 -11.61 11.31 12.38
CA TYR A 93 -11.75 12.43 11.45
C TYR A 93 -11.50 13.76 12.13
N GLY A 94 -10.92 14.72 11.42
CA GLY A 94 -10.85 16.13 11.82
C GLY A 94 -10.66 17.04 10.61
N GLU A 95 -10.77 18.34 10.82
CA GLU A 95 -10.69 19.30 9.73
C GLU A 95 -10.00 20.61 10.17
N TRP A 96 -9.09 21.08 9.33
CA TRP A 96 -8.55 22.43 9.37
C TRP A 96 -9.25 23.27 8.31
N LYS A 97 -10.26 24.02 8.76
CA LYS A 97 -11.02 24.92 7.89
C LYS A 97 -10.26 26.19 7.57
N VAL A 98 -10.29 26.56 6.30
CA VAL A 98 -9.68 27.79 5.78
C VAL A 98 -10.78 28.73 5.29
N ALA A 99 -10.83 29.94 5.84
CA ALA A 99 -11.85 30.91 5.50
C ALA A 99 -11.84 31.24 3.99
N GLY A 100 -12.99 31.09 3.34
CA GLY A 100 -13.15 31.33 1.89
C GLY A 100 -12.68 30.21 0.98
N ALA A 101 -12.12 29.12 1.49
CA ALA A 101 -11.73 27.98 0.68
C ALA A 101 -12.97 27.20 0.23
N THR A 102 -13.01 26.87 -1.08
CA THR A 102 -14.07 26.06 -1.70
C THR A 102 -13.61 24.63 -2.02
N HIS A 103 -12.32 24.40 -2.03
CA HIS A 103 -11.69 23.11 -2.28
C HIS A 103 -11.19 22.47 -0.99
N SER A 104 -11.00 21.15 -1.03
CA SER A 104 -10.47 20.40 0.11
C SER A 104 -9.64 19.20 -0.33
N ILE A 105 -8.67 18.82 0.50
CA ILE A 105 -8.01 17.53 0.42
C ILE A 105 -8.24 16.73 1.71
N ILE A 106 -8.14 15.40 1.63
CA ILE A 106 -8.00 14.53 2.79
C ILE A 106 -6.57 14.03 2.86
N LEU A 107 -5.94 14.13 4.02
CA LEU A 107 -4.72 13.41 4.36
C LEU A 107 -5.13 12.14 5.12
N TYR A 108 -4.75 11.00 4.57
CA TYR A 108 -5.11 9.69 5.08
C TYR A 108 -3.86 8.95 5.55
N ALA A 109 -4.00 8.26 6.68
CA ALA A 109 -3.09 7.25 7.19
C ALA A 109 -3.92 6.20 7.95
N HIS A 110 -3.33 5.03 8.26
CA HIS A 110 -4.01 4.07 9.11
C HIS A 110 -3.26 3.85 10.43
N TYR A 111 -3.96 3.31 11.44
CA TYR A 111 -3.40 3.14 12.77
C TYR A 111 -3.44 1.69 13.27
N ASP A 112 -4.07 0.78 12.53
CA ASP A 112 -3.95 -0.65 12.76
C ASP A 112 -2.63 -1.19 12.21
N GLY A 113 -2.35 -2.45 12.42
CA GLY A 113 -1.14 -3.11 11.95
C GLY A 113 -1.35 -4.61 11.78
N GLN A 114 -0.47 -5.23 11.01
CA GLN A 114 -0.47 -6.66 10.75
C GLN A 114 -0.39 -7.48 12.05
N PRO A 115 -1.03 -8.66 12.10
CA PRO A 115 -0.89 -9.60 13.19
C PRO A 115 0.57 -9.92 13.51
N VAL A 116 0.88 -10.19 14.76
CA VAL A 116 2.24 -10.44 15.24
C VAL A 116 2.36 -11.79 15.91
N ASP A 117 3.48 -12.49 15.66
CA ASP A 117 3.96 -13.56 16.53
C ASP A 117 5.15 -13.04 17.34
N PRO A 118 4.98 -12.74 18.64
CA PRO A 118 6.05 -12.16 19.45
C PRO A 118 7.32 -13.00 19.51
N LYS A 119 7.25 -14.31 19.22
CA LYS A 119 8.41 -15.21 19.25
C LYS A 119 9.37 -14.97 18.08
N GLN A 120 8.89 -14.39 16.99
CA GLN A 120 9.68 -14.09 15.80
C GLN A 120 10.35 -12.71 15.90
N TRP A 121 9.91 -11.85 16.84
CA TRP A 121 10.47 -10.53 17.04
C TRP A 121 11.76 -10.58 17.85
N THR A 122 12.86 -10.22 17.24
CA THR A 122 14.20 -10.27 17.85
C THR A 122 14.80 -8.88 18.12
N ALA A 123 14.32 -7.84 17.40
CA ALA A 123 14.77 -6.46 17.59
C ALA A 123 14.18 -5.82 18.85
N SER A 124 12.90 -6.10 19.10
CA SER A 124 12.10 -5.64 20.24
C SER A 124 10.85 -6.52 20.36
N PRO A 125 10.16 -6.59 21.51
CA PRO A 125 8.78 -7.04 21.51
C PRO A 125 7.91 -6.10 20.63
N PRO A 126 6.88 -6.62 19.93
CA PRO A 126 6.14 -5.86 18.89
C PRO A 126 5.61 -4.49 19.32
N PHE A 127 5.13 -4.38 20.56
CA PHE A 127 4.53 -3.15 21.12
C PHE A 127 5.37 -2.53 22.25
N GLN A 128 6.69 -2.79 22.23
CA GLN A 128 7.65 -2.13 23.11
C GLN A 128 8.67 -1.36 22.26
N PRO A 129 8.37 -0.11 21.89
CA PRO A 129 9.23 0.67 21.00
C PRO A 129 10.66 0.73 21.49
N THR A 130 11.59 0.26 20.68
CA THR A 130 13.02 0.13 21.04
C THR A 130 13.88 0.84 20.00
N TRP A 131 14.80 1.68 20.48
CA TRP A 131 15.72 2.42 19.62
C TRP A 131 17.00 1.63 19.35
N ARG A 132 17.44 1.66 18.10
CA ARG A 132 18.74 1.11 17.68
C ARG A 132 19.55 2.14 16.90
N SER A 133 20.87 2.04 16.99
CA SER A 133 21.83 2.96 16.35
C SER A 133 21.87 2.86 14.82
N ALA A 134 21.39 1.74 14.25
CA ALA A 134 21.30 1.47 12.81
C ALA A 134 20.30 0.32 12.58
N ALA A 135 20.18 -0.14 11.34
CA ALA A 135 19.47 -1.37 11.00
C ALA A 135 20.11 -2.59 11.69
N MET A 136 19.30 -3.60 12.04
CA MET A 136 19.80 -4.80 12.73
C MET A 136 20.83 -5.57 11.90
N ASP A 137 20.55 -5.77 10.63
CA ASP A 137 21.43 -6.42 9.65
C ASP A 137 22.73 -5.64 9.41
N ALA A 138 22.71 -4.31 9.61
CA ALA A 138 23.89 -3.46 9.64
C ALA A 138 24.58 -3.39 11.03
N GLY A 139 24.22 -4.27 11.96
CA GLY A 139 24.85 -4.35 13.29
C GLY A 139 24.36 -3.31 14.30
N GLY A 140 23.19 -2.69 14.07
CA GLY A 140 22.61 -1.69 14.98
C GLY A 140 22.41 -2.19 16.40
N GLN A 141 22.94 -1.47 17.39
CA GLN A 141 22.84 -1.79 18.82
C GLN A 141 21.69 -1.03 19.46
N ILE A 142 21.12 -1.60 20.54
CA ILE A 142 20.11 -0.90 21.35
C ILE A 142 20.74 0.37 21.94
N VAL A 143 20.03 1.49 21.81
CA VAL A 143 20.45 2.78 22.32
C VAL A 143 19.35 3.41 23.17
N THR A 144 19.78 4.22 24.14
CA THR A 144 18.89 5.04 24.95
C THR A 144 18.87 6.45 24.37
N LEU A 145 17.68 7.01 24.22
CA LEU A 145 17.55 8.42 23.79
C LEU A 145 18.25 9.35 24.78
N PRO A 146 19.05 10.32 24.30
CA PRO A 146 19.71 11.28 25.18
C PRO A 146 18.66 12.12 25.91
N ALA A 147 18.90 12.41 27.18
CA ALA A 147 18.01 13.25 27.98
C ALA A 147 17.90 14.69 27.41
N ASN A 148 19.00 15.18 26.84
CA ASN A 148 19.12 16.51 26.22
C ASN A 148 19.95 16.41 24.92
N GLY A 149 19.72 17.32 24.00
CA GLY A 149 20.48 17.43 22.74
C GLY A 149 19.78 16.77 21.56
N ALA A 150 20.39 16.88 20.39
CA ALA A 150 19.88 16.35 19.15
C ALA A 150 19.93 14.80 19.14
N ILE A 151 18.89 14.20 18.57
CA ILE A 151 18.82 12.74 18.39
C ILE A 151 19.40 12.42 17.01
N ASN A 152 20.23 11.38 16.94
CA ASN A 152 20.83 10.98 15.68
C ASN A 152 19.73 10.55 14.69
N PRO A 153 19.59 11.20 13.54
CA PRO A 153 18.53 10.92 12.58
C PRO A 153 18.68 9.56 11.88
N GLU A 154 19.85 8.92 11.96
CA GLU A 154 20.08 7.59 11.40
C GLU A 154 19.59 6.47 12.33
N TRP A 155 19.25 6.79 13.57
CA TRP A 155 18.70 5.80 14.49
C TRP A 155 17.35 5.28 14.00
N ARG A 156 17.04 4.06 14.41
CA ARG A 156 15.81 3.37 14.01
C ARG A 156 14.96 3.02 15.23
N LEU A 157 13.67 3.25 15.09
CA LEU A 157 12.65 2.88 16.07
C LEU A 157 11.98 1.58 15.62
N TYR A 158 12.16 0.53 16.40
CA TYR A 158 11.60 -0.80 16.16
C TYR A 158 10.32 -0.98 16.97
N ALA A 159 9.21 -1.19 16.29
CA ALA A 159 7.91 -1.58 16.83
C ALA A 159 6.95 -1.93 15.68
N ARG A 160 5.89 -2.70 15.92
CA ARG A 160 4.79 -2.86 14.96
C ARG A 160 4.15 -1.49 14.68
N SER A 161 3.88 -1.22 13.42
CA SER A 161 3.34 0.04 12.88
C SER A 161 4.25 1.26 13.11
N SER A 162 5.53 1.06 13.39
CA SER A 162 6.48 2.17 13.44
C SER A 162 6.67 2.82 12.07
N SER A 163 6.47 2.08 11.00
CA SER A 163 6.47 2.56 9.61
C SER A 163 5.10 2.44 8.96
N ASP A 164 4.37 1.36 9.20
CA ASP A 164 3.12 0.99 8.54
C ASP A 164 1.96 0.94 9.53
N ASP A 165 1.18 2.04 9.77
CA ASP A 165 1.34 3.38 9.19
C ASP A 165 1.19 4.47 10.27
N LYS A 166 1.50 4.18 11.56
CA LYS A 166 1.48 5.21 12.60
C LYS A 166 2.49 6.32 12.37
N ALA A 167 3.53 6.09 11.53
CA ALA A 167 4.44 7.14 11.07
C ALA A 167 3.71 8.19 10.23
N GLY A 168 2.78 7.77 9.36
CA GLY A 168 1.91 8.66 8.59
C GLY A 168 1.06 9.53 9.50
N VAL A 169 0.43 8.94 10.53
CA VAL A 169 -0.34 9.68 11.55
C VAL A 169 0.51 10.76 12.22
N MET A 170 1.72 10.39 12.69
CA MET A 170 2.64 11.33 13.35
C MET A 170 3.15 12.40 12.40
N GLY A 171 3.52 12.01 11.18
CA GLY A 171 3.98 12.93 10.14
C GLY A 171 2.96 14.00 9.80
N ILE A 172 1.71 13.59 9.58
CA ILE A 172 0.58 14.48 9.29
C ILE A 172 0.33 15.46 10.45
N LEU A 173 0.19 14.96 11.68
CA LEU A 173 -0.14 15.81 12.83
C LEU A 173 1.03 16.74 13.20
N THR A 174 2.27 16.31 13.06
CA THR A 174 3.44 17.15 13.30
C THR A 174 3.61 18.23 12.22
N ALA A 175 3.34 17.90 10.95
CA ALA A 175 3.33 18.89 9.87
C ALA A 175 2.28 19.97 10.11
N PHE A 176 1.09 19.57 10.57
CA PHE A 176 0.05 20.53 10.99
C PHE A 176 0.53 21.44 12.13
N ASP A 177 1.12 20.87 13.20
CA ASP A 177 1.66 21.66 14.32
C ASP A 177 2.67 22.72 13.86
N ALA A 178 3.62 22.28 13.00
CA ALA A 178 4.66 23.16 12.48
C ALA A 178 4.09 24.32 11.64
N LEU A 179 3.05 24.06 10.85
CA LEU A 179 2.35 25.07 10.06
C LEU A 179 1.53 26.02 10.94
N GLN A 180 0.85 25.49 11.96
CA GLN A 180 0.11 26.33 12.93
C GLN A 180 1.04 27.28 13.69
N ALA A 181 2.21 26.79 14.13
CA ALA A 181 3.21 27.62 14.81
C ALA A 181 3.71 28.80 13.97
N GLN A 182 3.62 28.69 12.63
CA GLN A 182 3.98 29.74 11.69
C GLN A 182 2.78 30.62 11.27
N ASN A 183 1.59 30.37 11.81
CA ASN A 183 0.35 30.99 11.32
C ASN A 183 0.14 30.80 9.81
N ALA A 184 0.56 29.66 9.26
CA ALA A 184 0.42 29.36 7.85
C ALA A 184 -1.06 29.33 7.43
N LYS A 185 -1.33 29.74 6.19
CA LYS A 185 -2.68 29.80 5.64
C LYS A 185 -2.71 29.00 4.33
N PRO A 186 -3.13 27.74 4.38
CA PRO A 186 -3.39 26.96 3.17
C PRO A 186 -4.42 27.65 2.26
N SER A 187 -4.44 27.29 0.98
CA SER A 187 -5.41 27.81 0.01
C SER A 187 -6.69 26.96 -0.10
N PHE A 188 -6.78 25.85 0.64
CA PHE A 188 -7.87 24.88 0.63
C PHE A 188 -8.08 24.30 2.03
N ASN A 189 -9.25 23.72 2.28
CA ASN A 189 -9.52 23.02 3.53
C ASN A 189 -8.70 21.71 3.58
N ILE A 190 -8.18 21.38 4.75
CA ILE A 190 -7.45 20.15 4.99
C ILE A 190 -8.24 19.28 5.95
N LYS A 191 -8.58 18.09 5.51
CA LYS A 191 -9.24 17.07 6.30
C LYS A 191 -8.24 15.98 6.67
N PHE A 192 -8.39 15.41 7.84
CA PHE A 192 -7.58 14.32 8.35
C PHE A 192 -8.47 13.11 8.54
N LEU A 193 -8.06 11.96 8.05
CA LEU A 193 -8.76 10.69 8.28
C LEU A 193 -7.75 9.61 8.63
N PHE A 194 -7.91 9.01 9.79
CA PHE A 194 -7.08 7.90 10.24
C PHE A 194 -7.96 6.66 10.41
N GLU A 195 -7.66 5.62 9.61
CA GLU A 195 -8.42 4.36 9.55
C GLU A 195 -7.84 3.33 10.53
N GLY A 196 -8.66 2.39 11.01
CA GLY A 196 -8.27 1.40 12.00
C GLY A 196 -8.38 -0.04 11.56
N GLU A 197 -8.55 -0.34 10.26
CA GLU A 197 -8.68 -1.71 9.76
C GLU A 197 -8.16 -1.87 8.31
N GLU A 198 -7.23 -1.01 7.88
CA GLU A 198 -6.63 -1.08 6.55
C GLU A 198 -5.97 -2.43 6.32
N GLU A 199 -5.17 -2.90 7.26
CA GLU A 199 -4.43 -4.15 7.24
C GLU A 199 -5.33 -5.41 7.21
N ALA A 200 -6.59 -5.24 7.55
CA ALA A 200 -7.63 -6.25 7.39
C ALA A 200 -8.38 -6.12 6.03
N GLY A 201 -7.95 -5.22 5.14
CA GLY A 201 -8.55 -4.94 3.85
C GLY A 201 -9.72 -3.96 3.88
N SER A 202 -9.80 -3.10 4.88
CA SER A 202 -10.80 -2.02 5.03
C SER A 202 -12.26 -2.50 4.90
N PRO A 203 -12.69 -3.58 5.58
CA PRO A 203 -14.00 -4.19 5.35
C PRO A 203 -15.17 -3.23 5.61
N HIS A 204 -15.02 -2.25 6.50
CA HIS A 204 -16.06 -1.30 6.85
C HIS A 204 -15.84 0.12 6.32
N LEU A 205 -14.70 0.44 5.70
CA LEU A 205 -14.41 1.77 5.17
C LEU A 205 -15.50 2.23 4.18
N GLY A 206 -15.98 1.32 3.32
CA GLY A 206 -17.04 1.63 2.38
C GLY A 206 -18.33 2.08 3.07
N GLU A 207 -18.72 1.44 4.17
CA GLU A 207 -19.89 1.81 4.97
C GLU A 207 -19.68 3.16 5.68
N ILE A 208 -18.49 3.37 6.26
CA ILE A 208 -18.13 4.65 6.91
C ILE A 208 -18.22 5.79 5.88
N ILE A 209 -17.71 5.59 4.66
CA ILE A 209 -17.80 6.58 3.59
C ILE A 209 -19.27 6.87 3.22
N ASP A 210 -20.10 5.84 3.07
CA ASP A 210 -21.49 6.00 2.69
C ASP A 210 -22.30 6.75 3.77
N LEU A 211 -22.02 6.48 5.06
CA LEU A 211 -22.67 7.15 6.20
C LEU A 211 -22.21 8.60 6.38
N HIS A 212 -20.95 8.89 6.08
CA HIS A 212 -20.33 10.19 6.35
C HIS A 212 -19.87 10.89 5.06
N LYS A 213 -20.54 10.62 3.94
CA LYS A 213 -20.15 11.09 2.61
C LYS A 213 -19.88 12.59 2.54
N ALA A 214 -20.72 13.42 3.18
CA ALA A 214 -20.56 14.88 3.17
C ALA A 214 -19.26 15.35 3.86
N LEU A 215 -18.81 14.65 4.92
CA LEU A 215 -17.54 14.93 5.60
C LEU A 215 -16.34 14.47 4.76
N LEU A 216 -16.46 13.31 4.10
CA LEU A 216 -15.37 12.64 3.42
C LEU A 216 -15.25 13.01 1.93
N GLN A 217 -16.19 13.82 1.39
CA GLN A 217 -16.04 14.37 0.05
C GLN A 217 -14.87 15.36 0.02
N ALA A 218 -13.95 15.19 -0.93
CA ALA A 218 -12.80 16.07 -1.16
C ALA A 218 -12.39 16.00 -2.63
N ASP A 219 -11.63 16.99 -3.10
CA ASP A 219 -11.11 17.04 -4.48
C ASP A 219 -10.01 15.99 -4.69
N ALA A 220 -9.24 15.67 -3.63
CA ALA A 220 -8.24 14.61 -3.65
C ALA A 220 -8.04 14.00 -2.25
N TRP A 221 -7.68 12.72 -2.22
CA TRP A 221 -7.16 12.03 -1.03
C TRP A 221 -5.66 11.83 -1.20
N ILE A 222 -4.89 12.28 -0.25
CA ILE A 222 -3.45 12.08 -0.17
C ILE A 222 -3.20 10.97 0.83
N ILE A 223 -2.77 9.84 0.34
CA ILE A 223 -2.51 8.62 1.12
C ILE A 223 -1.06 8.69 1.60
N CYS A 224 -0.84 8.69 2.91
CA CYS A 224 0.49 8.86 3.51
C CYS A 224 1.09 7.52 3.95
N ASP A 225 0.87 6.48 3.18
CA ASP A 225 1.24 5.11 3.47
C ASP A 225 2.34 4.59 2.54
N GLY A 226 3.17 3.68 3.04
CA GLY A 226 4.22 3.01 2.30
C GLY A 226 5.60 3.66 2.32
N PRO A 227 6.62 2.96 1.79
CA PRO A 227 8.00 3.40 1.81
C PRO A 227 8.33 4.36 0.67
N VAL A 228 9.38 5.17 0.87
CA VAL A 228 10.05 5.89 -0.22
C VAL A 228 10.68 4.90 -1.20
N HIS A 229 11.08 5.38 -2.37
CA HIS A 229 11.71 4.52 -3.38
C HIS A 229 13.00 3.85 -2.85
N GLN A 230 13.31 2.65 -3.34
CA GLN A 230 14.48 1.85 -2.95
C GLN A 230 15.81 2.63 -3.09
N SER A 231 15.89 3.57 -4.02
CA SER A 231 17.05 4.47 -4.14
C SER A 231 17.18 5.51 -3.00
N GLY A 232 16.29 5.48 -2.01
CA GLY A 232 16.19 6.50 -0.95
C GLY A 232 15.56 7.83 -1.39
N ARG A 233 15.22 7.98 -2.67
CA ARG A 233 14.56 9.19 -3.17
C ARG A 233 13.10 9.22 -2.72
N LYS A 234 12.59 10.42 -2.45
CA LYS A 234 11.15 10.65 -2.27
C LYS A 234 10.40 10.21 -3.51
N GLN A 235 9.18 9.74 -3.33
CA GLN A 235 8.34 9.34 -4.46
C GLN A 235 6.91 9.85 -4.32
N VAL A 236 6.20 9.87 -5.45
CA VAL A 236 4.75 10.08 -5.53
C VAL A 236 4.18 8.93 -6.36
N VAL A 237 3.19 8.25 -5.82
CA VAL A 237 2.58 7.08 -6.45
C VAL A 237 1.13 7.41 -6.82
N PHE A 238 0.75 7.13 -8.06
CA PHE A 238 -0.53 7.53 -8.62
C PHE A 238 -1.53 6.39 -8.72
N GLY A 239 -1.14 5.19 -8.37
CA GLY A 239 -2.02 4.03 -8.45
C GLY A 239 -1.51 2.84 -7.66
N VAL A 240 -2.41 1.91 -7.45
CA VAL A 240 -2.17 0.64 -6.76
C VAL A 240 -2.77 -0.50 -7.56
N ARG A 241 -2.22 -1.69 -7.42
CA ARG A 241 -2.81 -2.89 -8.02
C ARG A 241 -4.06 -3.30 -7.26
N GLY A 242 -5.01 -3.90 -7.99
CA GLY A 242 -6.10 -4.64 -7.39
C GLY A 242 -5.66 -6.06 -7.02
N ASP A 243 -6.47 -6.72 -6.21
CA ASP A 243 -6.19 -8.07 -5.69
C ASP A 243 -7.42 -8.95 -5.73
N GLN A 244 -7.23 -10.23 -6.08
CA GLN A 244 -8.22 -11.29 -5.91
C GLN A 244 -7.53 -12.64 -5.74
N ASN A 245 -7.74 -13.25 -4.59
CA ASN A 245 -7.27 -14.61 -4.34
C ASN A 245 -8.34 -15.65 -4.69
N VAL A 246 -7.91 -16.79 -5.26
CA VAL A 246 -8.80 -17.87 -5.68
C VAL A 246 -8.23 -19.23 -5.25
N ASP A 247 -9.04 -20.03 -4.58
CA ASP A 247 -8.73 -21.43 -4.29
C ASP A 247 -9.21 -22.32 -5.44
N LEU A 248 -8.30 -23.11 -5.97
CA LEU A 248 -8.56 -24.07 -7.06
C LEU A 248 -8.24 -25.49 -6.58
N THR A 249 -9.25 -26.34 -6.50
CA THR A 249 -9.09 -27.76 -6.13
C THR A 249 -9.48 -28.67 -7.28
N VAL A 250 -8.58 -29.56 -7.67
CA VAL A 250 -8.82 -30.63 -8.65
C VAL A 250 -9.02 -31.95 -7.93
N TYR A 251 -10.03 -32.72 -8.34
CA TYR A 251 -10.42 -33.95 -7.70
C TYR A 251 -9.94 -35.19 -8.47
N GLY A 252 -9.41 -36.18 -7.74
CA GLY A 252 -9.14 -37.55 -8.17
C GLY A 252 -10.15 -38.54 -7.63
N ALA A 253 -9.68 -39.75 -7.32
CA ALA A 253 -10.51 -40.79 -6.72
C ALA A 253 -11.08 -40.38 -5.34
N LYS A 254 -12.23 -40.91 -4.93
CA LYS A 254 -12.89 -40.54 -3.66
C LYS A 254 -12.15 -41.01 -2.39
N ARG A 255 -11.15 -41.89 -2.54
CA ARG A 255 -10.25 -42.32 -1.47
C ARG A 255 -8.83 -42.44 -1.99
N PRO A 256 -7.81 -42.34 -1.14
CA PRO A 256 -6.42 -42.56 -1.54
C PRO A 256 -6.25 -43.98 -2.12
N LEU A 257 -5.43 -44.10 -3.16
CA LEU A 257 -5.17 -45.37 -3.85
C LEU A 257 -3.70 -45.73 -3.79
N HIS A 258 -3.38 -47.02 -3.59
CA HIS A 258 -1.99 -47.50 -3.66
C HIS A 258 -1.44 -47.30 -5.08
N SER A 259 -0.37 -46.52 -5.24
CA SER A 259 0.16 -46.13 -6.58
C SER A 259 0.69 -47.33 -7.38
N GLY A 260 1.21 -48.36 -6.73
CA GLY A 260 1.64 -49.59 -7.37
C GLY A 260 0.49 -50.42 -7.97
N HIS A 261 -0.70 -50.38 -7.37
CA HIS A 261 -1.87 -51.11 -7.87
C HIS A 261 -2.69 -50.32 -8.89
N TYR A 262 -2.71 -48.98 -8.77
CA TYR A 262 -3.63 -48.14 -9.53
C TYR A 262 -2.89 -47.09 -10.41
N GLY A 263 -1.54 -47.10 -10.42
CA GLY A 263 -0.76 -46.26 -11.32
C GLY A 263 -1.07 -46.60 -12.78
N ASN A 264 -1.00 -45.57 -13.66
CA ASN A 264 -1.40 -45.66 -15.07
C ASN A 264 -2.87 -45.96 -15.35
N TRP A 265 -3.67 -46.28 -14.32
CA TRP A 265 -5.10 -46.55 -14.43
C TRP A 265 -5.96 -45.45 -13.80
N ALA A 266 -5.67 -45.03 -12.56
CA ALA A 266 -6.38 -43.94 -11.90
C ALA A 266 -5.70 -42.59 -12.17
N PRO A 267 -6.44 -41.51 -12.55
CA PRO A 267 -5.89 -40.18 -12.70
C PRO A 267 -5.27 -39.67 -11.40
N ASN A 268 -4.10 -39.04 -11.50
CA ASN A 268 -3.48 -38.38 -10.36
C ASN A 268 -3.84 -36.90 -10.37
N PRO A 269 -4.53 -36.34 -9.35
CA PRO A 269 -4.98 -34.96 -9.31
C PRO A 269 -3.82 -33.98 -9.28
N ALA A 270 -2.65 -34.34 -8.71
CA ALA A 270 -1.47 -33.48 -8.74
C ALA A 270 -0.98 -33.24 -10.17
N MET A 271 -0.86 -34.29 -10.99
CA MET A 271 -0.50 -34.16 -12.39
C MET A 271 -1.54 -33.39 -13.21
N THR A 272 -2.83 -33.60 -12.90
CA THR A 272 -3.93 -32.92 -13.55
C THR A 272 -3.92 -31.43 -13.23
N LEU A 273 -3.73 -31.06 -11.95
CA LEU A 273 -3.59 -29.65 -11.52
C LEU A 273 -2.34 -29.00 -12.14
N SER A 274 -1.20 -29.68 -12.16
CA SER A 274 0.04 -29.14 -12.75
C SER A 274 -0.13 -28.80 -14.23
N ARG A 275 -0.80 -29.64 -15.01
CA ARG A 275 -1.11 -29.37 -16.43
C ARG A 275 -2.06 -28.18 -16.58
N LEU A 276 -3.07 -28.08 -15.71
CA LEU A 276 -4.00 -26.96 -15.72
C LEU A 276 -3.29 -25.65 -15.41
N LEU A 277 -2.45 -25.61 -14.36
CA LEU A 277 -1.67 -24.41 -14.01
C LEU A 277 -0.69 -24.01 -15.12
N ALA A 278 0.02 -24.99 -15.71
CA ALA A 278 0.93 -24.75 -16.82
C ALA A 278 0.24 -24.19 -18.08
N SER A 279 -1.08 -24.44 -18.24
CA SER A 279 -1.84 -23.86 -19.36
C SER A 279 -2.21 -22.38 -19.17
N MET A 280 -2.00 -21.82 -17.98
CA MET A 280 -2.42 -20.44 -17.62
C MET A 280 -1.36 -19.39 -17.92
N LYS A 281 -0.08 -19.78 -18.04
CA LYS A 281 1.06 -18.89 -18.38
C LYS A 281 1.95 -19.56 -19.40
N ASP A 282 2.58 -18.76 -20.25
CA ASP A 282 3.64 -19.22 -21.14
C ASP A 282 5.03 -19.14 -20.47
N GLU A 283 6.07 -19.57 -21.19
CA GLU A 283 7.46 -19.58 -20.70
C GLU A 283 8.02 -18.18 -20.43
N SER A 284 7.43 -17.14 -20.98
CA SER A 284 7.81 -15.74 -20.75
C SER A 284 7.12 -15.12 -19.52
N GLY A 285 6.25 -15.88 -18.84
CA GLY A 285 5.45 -15.40 -17.73
C GLY A 285 4.17 -14.67 -18.13
N ARG A 286 3.85 -14.59 -19.43
CA ARG A 286 2.63 -13.99 -19.93
C ARG A 286 1.43 -14.90 -19.66
N VAL A 287 0.34 -14.35 -19.10
CA VAL A 287 -0.90 -15.08 -18.87
C VAL A 287 -1.59 -15.39 -20.21
N THR A 288 -1.96 -16.66 -20.42
CA THR A 288 -2.56 -17.18 -21.67
C THR A 288 -4.07 -17.32 -21.59
N ILE A 289 -4.67 -16.98 -20.46
CA ILE A 289 -6.13 -16.99 -20.26
C ILE A 289 -6.77 -15.97 -21.21
N ALA A 290 -7.74 -16.40 -22.01
CA ALA A 290 -8.46 -15.51 -22.93
C ALA A 290 -9.16 -14.38 -22.19
N GLY A 291 -9.06 -13.15 -22.69
CA GLY A 291 -9.67 -11.97 -22.08
C GLY A 291 -8.89 -11.42 -20.86
N TRP A 292 -7.76 -12.03 -20.47
CA TRP A 292 -7.02 -11.60 -19.27
C TRP A 292 -6.58 -10.14 -19.29
N TYR A 293 -6.26 -9.63 -20.46
CA TYR A 293 -5.80 -8.25 -20.68
C TYR A 293 -6.91 -7.31 -21.16
N ASP A 294 -8.16 -7.79 -21.26
CA ASP A 294 -9.27 -6.99 -21.71
C ASP A 294 -9.57 -5.87 -20.70
N GLY A 295 -9.92 -4.69 -21.23
CA GLY A 295 -10.23 -3.52 -20.43
C GLY A 295 -9.03 -2.80 -19.80
N VAL A 296 -7.80 -3.35 -19.89
CA VAL A 296 -6.61 -2.68 -19.34
C VAL A 296 -6.47 -1.28 -19.94
N GLU A 297 -6.50 -0.27 -19.08
CA GLU A 297 -6.24 1.10 -19.51
C GLU A 297 -4.73 1.29 -19.81
N PRO A 298 -4.36 1.72 -21.03
CA PRO A 298 -2.97 1.91 -21.37
C PRO A 298 -2.34 3.04 -20.56
N LEU A 299 -1.02 2.99 -20.38
CA LEU A 299 -0.27 4.10 -19.81
C LEU A 299 -0.27 5.29 -20.77
N GLY A 300 -0.51 6.50 -20.25
CA GLY A 300 -0.36 7.74 -20.98
C GLY A 300 1.10 8.15 -21.18
N ASP A 301 1.35 9.25 -21.89
CA ASP A 301 2.72 9.73 -22.14
C ASP A 301 3.43 10.18 -20.85
N ALA A 302 2.69 10.76 -19.91
CA ALA A 302 3.24 11.18 -18.63
C ALA A 302 3.71 9.97 -17.80
N GLU A 303 2.90 8.90 -17.76
CA GLU A 303 3.23 7.67 -17.06
C GLU A 303 4.41 6.93 -17.71
N ARG A 304 4.45 6.83 -19.03
CA ARG A 304 5.60 6.23 -19.75
C ARG A 304 6.89 6.98 -19.50
N ARG A 305 6.86 8.31 -19.53
CA ARG A 305 8.03 9.13 -19.19
C ARG A 305 8.46 8.93 -17.73
N ALA A 306 7.51 8.87 -16.81
CA ALA A 306 7.81 8.65 -15.40
C ALA A 306 8.53 7.31 -15.14
N ILE A 307 8.13 6.24 -15.85
CA ILE A 307 8.81 4.94 -15.79
C ILE A 307 10.23 5.05 -16.38
N ALA A 308 10.39 5.73 -17.53
CA ALA A 308 11.69 5.89 -18.19
C ALA A 308 12.67 6.76 -17.38
N ASP A 309 12.16 7.76 -16.63
CA ASP A 309 12.95 8.66 -15.78
C ASP A 309 13.29 8.06 -14.40
N ALA A 310 12.65 6.95 -14.03
CA ALA A 310 12.89 6.31 -12.75
C ALA A 310 14.31 5.70 -12.69
N PRO A 311 14.94 5.67 -11.51
CA PRO A 311 16.22 5.00 -11.36
C PRO A 311 16.15 3.55 -11.83
N ALA A 312 17.09 3.14 -12.68
CA ALA A 312 17.25 1.74 -13.06
C ALA A 312 17.79 0.97 -11.84
N TYR A 313 17.04 -0.01 -11.37
CA TYR A 313 17.37 -0.79 -10.18
C TYR A 313 17.17 -2.31 -10.40
N ASP A 314 16.78 -2.69 -11.60
CA ASP A 314 16.42 -4.09 -11.92
C ASP A 314 17.61 -5.05 -11.81
N ASP A 315 18.82 -4.62 -12.21
CA ASP A 315 20.02 -5.46 -12.14
C ASP A 315 20.49 -5.67 -10.70
N GLU A 316 20.47 -4.63 -9.87
CA GLU A 316 20.78 -4.71 -8.45
C GLU A 316 19.77 -5.63 -7.76
N LEU A 317 18.47 -5.40 -7.98
CA LEU A 317 17.39 -6.20 -7.40
C LEU A 317 17.49 -7.67 -7.84
N ARG A 318 17.77 -7.94 -9.13
CA ARG A 318 17.99 -9.29 -9.63
C ARG A 318 19.16 -9.98 -8.94
N SER A 319 20.26 -9.24 -8.72
CA SER A 319 21.44 -9.74 -8.03
C SER A 319 21.16 -10.02 -6.55
N GLU A 320 20.48 -9.11 -5.85
CA GLU A 320 20.07 -9.25 -4.46
C GLU A 320 19.18 -10.47 -4.25
N LEU A 321 18.21 -10.67 -5.15
CA LEU A 321 17.27 -11.80 -5.10
C LEU A 321 17.88 -13.12 -5.64
N GLY A 322 19.12 -13.12 -6.13
CA GLY A 322 19.78 -14.31 -6.68
C GLY A 322 19.12 -14.87 -7.94
N LEU A 323 18.46 -14.03 -8.73
CA LEU A 323 17.73 -14.45 -9.94
C LEU A 323 18.65 -14.43 -11.17
N ALA A 324 18.77 -15.58 -11.85
CA ALA A 324 19.50 -15.66 -13.14
C ALA A 324 18.74 -14.95 -14.28
N ARG A 325 17.41 -14.91 -14.21
CA ARG A 325 16.52 -14.24 -15.16
C ARG A 325 15.25 -13.77 -14.49
N THR A 326 14.60 -12.77 -15.10
CA THR A 326 13.24 -12.32 -14.74
C THR A 326 12.22 -12.80 -15.78
N GLU A 327 10.93 -12.78 -15.45
CA GLU A 327 9.84 -12.89 -16.40
C GLU A 327 9.65 -11.53 -17.15
N GLY A 328 8.79 -11.49 -18.16
CA GLY A 328 8.41 -10.24 -18.84
C GLY A 328 9.27 -9.86 -20.04
N ASN A 329 10.10 -10.78 -20.57
CA ASN A 329 10.91 -10.57 -21.80
C ASN A 329 11.81 -9.32 -21.73
N GLY A 330 12.54 -9.14 -20.62
CA GLY A 330 13.51 -8.05 -20.44
C GLY A 330 12.89 -6.68 -20.13
N LYS A 331 11.60 -6.61 -19.87
CA LYS A 331 10.97 -5.40 -19.32
C LYS A 331 11.38 -5.18 -17.87
N SER A 332 11.44 -3.91 -17.47
CA SER A 332 11.70 -3.54 -16.08
C SER A 332 10.56 -3.97 -15.16
N LEU A 333 10.85 -4.08 -13.86
CA LEU A 333 9.83 -4.33 -12.84
C LEU A 333 8.70 -3.31 -12.93
N MET A 334 9.03 -2.03 -13.11
CA MET A 334 8.06 -0.95 -13.22
C MET A 334 7.14 -1.07 -14.44
N GLU A 335 7.62 -1.65 -15.54
CA GLU A 335 6.80 -1.92 -16.72
C GLU A 335 5.85 -3.10 -16.50
N VAL A 336 6.35 -4.20 -15.90
CA VAL A 336 5.55 -5.42 -15.74
C VAL A 336 4.50 -5.32 -14.64
N ILE A 337 4.70 -4.54 -13.59
CA ILE A 337 3.66 -4.32 -12.56
C ILE A 337 2.45 -3.52 -13.07
N ASN A 338 2.61 -2.81 -14.19
CA ASN A 338 1.50 -2.15 -14.90
C ASN A 338 0.73 -3.09 -15.85
N GLN A 339 0.93 -4.41 -15.72
CA GLN A 339 0.16 -5.45 -16.40
C GLN A 339 -0.48 -6.38 -15.37
N PRO A 340 -1.68 -6.94 -15.67
CA PRO A 340 -2.28 -7.92 -14.77
C PRO A 340 -1.43 -9.19 -14.73
N SER A 341 -1.29 -9.77 -13.54
CA SER A 341 -0.51 -10.99 -13.34
C SER A 341 -1.31 -12.06 -12.64
N LEU A 342 -0.89 -13.30 -12.83
CA LEU A 342 -1.37 -14.47 -12.11
C LEU A 342 -0.16 -15.13 -11.44
N ASN A 343 -0.23 -15.30 -10.14
CA ASN A 343 0.78 -15.99 -9.36
C ASN A 343 0.18 -17.22 -8.66
N ILE A 344 1.02 -18.16 -8.26
CA ILE A 344 0.64 -19.33 -7.47
C ILE A 344 1.27 -19.17 -6.11
N ASN A 345 0.43 -18.84 -5.10
CA ASN A 345 0.88 -18.63 -3.72
C ASN A 345 1.19 -19.95 -3.00
N GLY A 346 0.58 -21.05 -3.45
CA GLY A 346 0.82 -22.35 -2.86
C GLY A 346 0.20 -23.47 -3.67
N ILE A 347 0.80 -24.66 -3.58
CA ILE A 347 0.29 -25.91 -4.16
C ILE A 347 0.41 -27.01 -3.09
N SER A 348 -0.64 -27.82 -2.94
CA SER A 348 -0.66 -28.94 -2.01
C SER A 348 -1.32 -30.16 -2.64
N SER A 349 -0.69 -31.35 -2.50
CA SER A 349 -1.28 -32.65 -2.88
C SER A 349 -0.43 -33.79 -2.33
N GLY A 350 -1.02 -34.63 -1.48
CA GLY A 350 -0.28 -35.71 -0.80
C GLY A 350 0.79 -35.19 0.17
N ASP A 351 1.63 -36.10 0.64
CA ASP A 351 2.70 -35.80 1.60
C ASP A 351 4.06 -35.87 0.90
N VAL A 352 5.03 -35.10 1.41
CA VAL A 352 6.43 -35.06 0.96
C VAL A 352 7.41 -35.32 2.10
N GLY A 353 8.69 -35.57 1.78
CA GLY A 353 9.73 -35.82 2.79
C GLY A 353 9.48 -37.14 3.55
N ALA A 354 9.66 -37.13 4.87
CA ALA A 354 9.53 -38.32 5.70
C ALA A 354 8.11 -38.89 5.79
N LEU A 355 7.10 -38.12 5.42
CA LEU A 355 5.69 -38.52 5.42
C LEU A 355 5.23 -39.05 4.05
N ALA A 356 6.09 -39.02 3.03
CA ALA A 356 5.77 -39.47 1.68
C ALA A 356 5.36 -40.96 1.67
N ARG A 357 4.30 -41.27 0.94
CA ARG A 357 3.75 -42.60 0.81
C ARG A 357 3.48 -42.96 -0.65
N ASN A 358 3.50 -44.27 -1.00
CA ASN A 358 3.17 -44.75 -2.34
C ASN A 358 1.66 -44.68 -2.60
N VAL A 359 1.13 -43.46 -2.74
CA VAL A 359 -0.31 -43.17 -2.79
C VAL A 359 -0.62 -42.20 -3.96
N ILE A 360 -1.76 -42.42 -4.63
CA ILE A 360 -2.42 -41.42 -5.48
C ILE A 360 -3.40 -40.66 -4.59
N PRO A 361 -3.21 -39.34 -4.37
CA PRO A 361 -4.06 -38.56 -3.50
C PRO A 361 -5.46 -38.35 -4.08
N THR A 362 -6.40 -37.90 -3.24
CA THR A 362 -7.79 -37.63 -3.62
C THR A 362 -7.99 -36.26 -4.26
N THR A 363 -7.14 -35.32 -3.91
CA THR A 363 -7.22 -33.91 -4.36
C THR A 363 -5.85 -33.32 -4.57
N ALA A 364 -5.81 -32.26 -5.37
CA ALA A 364 -4.70 -31.31 -5.43
C ALA A 364 -5.27 -29.89 -5.42
N THR A 365 -4.70 -29.01 -4.61
CA THR A 365 -5.19 -27.64 -4.42
C THR A 365 -4.08 -26.64 -4.71
N ALA A 366 -4.43 -25.54 -5.40
CA ALA A 366 -3.58 -24.37 -5.56
C ALA A 366 -4.31 -23.11 -5.05
N VAL A 367 -3.54 -22.18 -4.51
CA VAL A 367 -3.99 -20.82 -4.21
C VAL A 367 -3.42 -19.91 -5.26
N LEU A 368 -4.30 -19.24 -6.00
CA LEU A 368 -3.97 -18.32 -7.08
C LEU A 368 -4.13 -16.88 -6.59
N ASP A 369 -3.17 -16.04 -6.92
CA ASP A 369 -3.19 -14.59 -6.66
C ASP A 369 -3.30 -13.87 -8.02
N LEU A 370 -4.39 -13.15 -8.19
CA LEU A 370 -4.69 -12.35 -9.37
C LEU A 370 -4.42 -10.89 -9.05
N ARG A 371 -3.32 -10.33 -9.59
CA ARG A 371 -3.06 -8.90 -9.45
C ARG A 371 -3.57 -8.16 -10.67
N LEU A 372 -4.41 -7.16 -10.41
CA LEU A 372 -5.10 -6.40 -11.43
C LEU A 372 -4.45 -5.03 -11.64
N VAL A 373 -4.74 -4.43 -12.79
CA VAL A 373 -4.36 -3.06 -13.11
C VAL A 373 -5.60 -2.26 -13.52
N LYS A 374 -5.49 -0.94 -13.62
CA LYS A 374 -6.63 -0.06 -13.96
C LYS A 374 -7.32 -0.53 -15.23
N GLY A 375 -8.64 -0.63 -15.16
CA GLY A 375 -9.51 -1.12 -16.22
C GLY A 375 -9.85 -2.62 -16.14
N ASN A 376 -9.09 -3.43 -15.36
CA ASN A 376 -9.53 -4.78 -15.05
C ASN A 376 -10.58 -4.77 -13.93
N ASP A 377 -11.58 -5.62 -14.04
CA ASP A 377 -12.55 -5.91 -12.98
C ASP A 377 -12.24 -7.28 -12.35
N TYR A 378 -12.07 -7.34 -11.02
CA TYR A 378 -11.66 -8.56 -10.32
C TYR A 378 -12.67 -9.72 -10.48
N ARG A 379 -13.98 -9.40 -10.53
CA ARG A 379 -15.02 -10.42 -10.75
C ARG A 379 -14.95 -10.96 -12.18
N GLN A 380 -14.62 -10.08 -13.15
CA GLN A 380 -14.44 -10.50 -14.53
C GLN A 380 -13.21 -11.39 -14.69
N GLN A 381 -12.12 -11.10 -13.99
CA GLN A 381 -10.91 -11.94 -14.03
C GLN A 381 -11.18 -13.35 -13.47
N VAL A 382 -11.98 -13.46 -12.40
CA VAL A 382 -12.44 -14.78 -11.90
C VAL A 382 -13.26 -15.51 -12.97
N ARG A 383 -14.13 -14.81 -13.69
CA ARG A 383 -14.90 -15.43 -14.81
C ARG A 383 -13.98 -15.93 -15.92
N HIS A 384 -13.00 -15.13 -16.34
CA HIS A 384 -12.00 -15.53 -17.34
C HIS A 384 -11.21 -16.78 -16.90
N LEU A 385 -10.82 -16.83 -15.63
CA LEU A 385 -10.17 -18.01 -15.03
C LEU A 385 -11.08 -19.24 -15.09
N ILE A 386 -12.35 -19.13 -14.68
CA ILE A 386 -13.33 -20.22 -14.71
C ILE A 386 -13.55 -20.71 -16.16
N ASP A 387 -13.69 -19.79 -17.10
CA ASP A 387 -13.90 -20.14 -18.52
C ASP A 387 -12.66 -20.82 -19.12
N HIS A 388 -11.45 -20.39 -18.74
CA HIS A 388 -10.22 -21.08 -19.11
C HIS A 388 -10.19 -22.52 -18.58
N ILE A 389 -10.54 -22.73 -17.31
CA ILE A 389 -10.60 -24.06 -16.67
C ILE A 389 -11.63 -24.95 -17.39
N ARG A 390 -12.80 -24.40 -17.74
CA ARG A 390 -13.81 -25.11 -18.56
C ARG A 390 -13.29 -25.47 -19.93
N LYS A 391 -12.57 -24.56 -20.58
CA LYS A 391 -11.95 -24.78 -21.91
C LYS A 391 -10.90 -25.90 -21.87
N GLN A 392 -10.25 -26.11 -20.72
CA GLN A 392 -9.35 -27.25 -20.50
C GLN A 392 -10.11 -28.56 -20.23
N GLY A 393 -11.45 -28.59 -20.35
CA GLY A 393 -12.29 -29.78 -20.23
C GLY A 393 -12.78 -30.10 -18.83
N PHE A 394 -12.61 -29.19 -17.86
CA PHE A 394 -13.08 -29.39 -16.51
C PHE A 394 -14.55 -29.05 -16.33
N TYR A 395 -15.27 -29.88 -15.61
CA TYR A 395 -16.53 -29.53 -14.97
C TYR A 395 -16.24 -28.70 -13.73
N VAL A 396 -16.64 -27.39 -13.76
CA VAL A 396 -16.33 -26.43 -12.69
C VAL A 396 -17.51 -26.31 -11.75
N ILE A 397 -17.26 -26.50 -10.45
CA ILE A 397 -18.22 -26.46 -9.35
C ILE A 397 -17.74 -25.52 -8.23
N ASP A 398 -18.62 -25.17 -7.31
CA ASP A 398 -18.35 -24.32 -6.13
C ASP A 398 -18.46 -25.08 -4.79
N HIS A 399 -18.77 -26.37 -4.86
CA HIS A 399 -18.94 -27.29 -3.73
C HIS A 399 -18.05 -28.54 -3.92
N ASP A 400 -18.03 -29.44 -2.94
CA ASP A 400 -17.35 -30.72 -3.10
C ASP A 400 -18.19 -31.68 -3.96
N PRO A 401 -17.57 -32.40 -4.93
CA PRO A 401 -18.32 -33.14 -5.93
C PRO A 401 -19.11 -34.31 -5.32
N THR A 402 -20.36 -34.39 -5.72
CA THR A 402 -21.26 -35.52 -5.42
C THR A 402 -20.78 -36.79 -6.13
N GLU A 403 -21.30 -37.95 -5.72
CA GLU A 403 -21.00 -39.23 -6.40
C GLU A 403 -21.50 -39.26 -7.85
N ALA A 404 -22.62 -38.62 -8.12
CA ALA A 404 -23.17 -38.51 -9.47
C ALA A 404 -22.24 -37.68 -10.39
N GLU A 405 -21.76 -36.53 -9.93
CA GLU A 405 -20.83 -35.67 -10.67
C GLU A 405 -19.49 -36.37 -10.93
N ARG A 406 -18.95 -37.10 -9.92
CA ARG A 406 -17.72 -37.87 -10.10
C ARG A 406 -17.85 -38.97 -11.15
N LYS A 407 -19.04 -39.55 -11.33
CA LYS A 407 -19.32 -40.57 -12.36
C LYS A 407 -19.57 -39.94 -13.74
N ALA A 408 -20.10 -38.73 -13.77
CA ALA A 408 -20.46 -38.05 -15.00
C ALA A 408 -19.29 -37.29 -15.64
N HIS A 409 -18.32 -36.83 -14.85
CA HIS A 409 -17.25 -35.95 -15.31
C HIS A 409 -15.85 -36.48 -14.99
N ALA A 410 -15.03 -36.63 -16.02
CA ALA A 410 -13.67 -37.14 -15.88
C ALA A 410 -12.70 -36.13 -15.21
N LEU A 411 -12.93 -34.85 -15.41
CA LEU A 411 -12.15 -33.73 -14.84
C LEU A 411 -13.09 -32.82 -14.07
N ILE A 412 -12.83 -32.66 -12.77
CA ILE A 412 -13.65 -31.83 -11.88
C ILE A 412 -12.74 -30.84 -11.17
N ALA A 413 -13.11 -29.57 -11.20
CA ALA A 413 -12.42 -28.50 -10.47
C ALA A 413 -13.42 -27.71 -9.61
N LYS A 414 -13.09 -27.50 -8.34
CA LYS A 414 -13.77 -26.52 -7.49
C LYS A 414 -12.97 -25.21 -7.53
N VAL A 415 -13.69 -24.12 -7.81
CA VAL A 415 -13.12 -22.77 -7.85
C VAL A 415 -13.85 -21.90 -6.84
N THR A 416 -13.12 -21.38 -5.87
CA THR A 416 -13.67 -20.50 -4.82
C THR A 416 -12.92 -19.18 -4.79
N ALA A 417 -13.54 -18.10 -5.24
CA ALA A 417 -13.01 -16.76 -5.05
C ALA A 417 -13.10 -16.40 -3.56
N ARG A 418 -11.96 -15.98 -2.99
CA ARG A 418 -11.94 -15.54 -1.59
C ARG A 418 -12.64 -14.18 -1.47
N PRO A 419 -13.31 -13.90 -0.35
CA PRO A 419 -13.87 -12.56 -0.11
C PRO A 419 -12.75 -11.50 -0.01
N GLY A 420 -13.11 -10.23 -0.20
CA GLY A 420 -12.18 -9.11 -0.06
C GLY A 420 -11.48 -8.68 -1.36
N GLY A 421 -11.84 -9.23 -2.52
CA GLY A 421 -11.29 -8.75 -3.80
C GLY A 421 -11.71 -7.32 -4.14
N TYR A 422 -10.79 -6.56 -4.76
CA TYR A 422 -11.02 -5.17 -5.19
C TYR A 422 -10.25 -4.82 -6.46
N ASN A 423 -10.71 -3.76 -7.13
CA ASN A 423 -10.13 -3.28 -8.38
C ASN A 423 -8.88 -2.42 -8.12
N ALA A 424 -8.02 -2.34 -9.13
CA ALA A 424 -6.91 -1.41 -9.15
C ALA A 424 -7.40 0.03 -9.29
N GLU A 425 -6.60 0.97 -8.76
CA GLU A 425 -6.81 2.39 -8.98
C GLU A 425 -5.58 3.04 -9.60
N ARG A 426 -5.79 4.03 -10.48
CA ARG A 426 -4.72 4.85 -11.05
C ARG A 426 -5.23 6.23 -11.39
N THR A 427 -4.71 7.23 -10.70
CA THR A 427 -4.96 8.64 -10.98
C THR A 427 -4.06 9.12 -12.12
N ARG A 428 -4.58 9.92 -13.03
CA ARG A 428 -3.78 10.52 -14.11
C ARG A 428 -2.74 11.48 -13.53
N MET A 429 -1.50 11.34 -13.98
CA MET A 429 -0.37 12.13 -13.49
C MET A 429 -0.36 13.58 -14.01
N ASP A 430 -1.11 13.86 -15.09
CA ASP A 430 -1.20 15.17 -15.73
C ASP A 430 -2.34 16.06 -15.20
N LEU A 431 -3.11 15.59 -14.21
CA LEU A 431 -4.13 16.40 -13.56
C LEU A 431 -3.50 17.59 -12.82
N PRO A 432 -4.17 18.75 -12.76
CA PRO A 432 -3.66 19.90 -12.02
C PRO A 432 -3.27 19.58 -10.58
N VAL A 433 -4.09 18.82 -9.84
CA VAL A 433 -3.78 18.40 -8.47
C VAL A 433 -2.58 17.43 -8.42
N SER A 434 -2.46 16.53 -9.39
CA SER A 434 -1.30 15.61 -9.49
C SER A 434 0.00 16.39 -9.66
N LEU A 435 0.00 17.38 -10.55
CA LEU A 435 1.15 18.28 -10.76
C LEU A 435 1.47 19.12 -9.52
N ALA A 436 0.45 19.58 -8.79
CA ALA A 436 0.65 20.33 -7.56
C ALA A 436 1.31 19.47 -6.48
N VAL A 437 0.88 18.21 -6.30
CA VAL A 437 1.50 17.25 -5.35
C VAL A 437 2.94 16.94 -5.79
N ILE A 438 3.19 16.64 -7.07
CA ILE A 438 4.56 16.43 -7.60
C ILE A 438 5.46 17.61 -7.25
N ASN A 439 5.01 18.83 -7.53
CA ASN A 439 5.80 20.04 -7.29
C ASN A 439 6.04 20.28 -5.78
N ALA A 440 5.03 20.00 -4.94
CA ALA A 440 5.16 20.11 -3.50
C ALA A 440 6.21 19.14 -2.95
N VAL A 441 6.14 17.86 -3.32
CA VAL A 441 7.11 16.85 -2.90
C VAL A 441 8.51 17.19 -3.45
N GLN A 442 8.63 17.54 -4.74
CA GLN A 442 9.90 17.94 -5.36
C GLN A 442 10.54 19.13 -4.66
N SER A 443 9.75 20.09 -4.18
CA SER A 443 10.27 21.27 -3.49
C SER A 443 11.02 20.93 -2.19
N THR A 444 10.77 19.77 -1.60
CA THR A 444 11.39 19.27 -0.37
C THR A 444 12.61 18.38 -0.61
N SER A 445 13.00 18.18 -1.86
CA SER A 445 14.15 17.34 -2.23
C SER A 445 15.08 18.10 -3.18
N LYS A 446 16.39 17.97 -2.95
CA LYS A 446 17.41 18.47 -3.87
C LYS A 446 17.56 17.56 -5.08
N ASP A 447 17.33 16.27 -4.88
CA ASP A 447 17.35 15.25 -5.92
C ASP A 447 15.99 15.17 -6.62
N GLY A 448 15.98 14.65 -7.84
CA GLY A 448 14.73 14.36 -8.54
C GLY A 448 13.91 13.31 -7.77
N ILE A 449 12.60 13.53 -7.65
CA ILE A 449 11.70 12.55 -7.05
C ILE A 449 11.32 11.46 -8.05
N VAL A 450 10.98 10.27 -7.54
CA VAL A 450 10.45 9.18 -8.35
C VAL A 450 8.94 9.33 -8.48
N LYS A 451 8.43 9.12 -9.67
CA LYS A 451 6.99 9.17 -9.96
C LYS A 451 6.56 7.79 -10.48
N LEU A 452 5.67 7.15 -9.74
CA LEU A 452 5.19 5.81 -10.08
C LEU A 452 3.74 5.86 -10.57
N PRO A 453 3.44 5.43 -11.79
CA PRO A 453 2.06 5.27 -12.23
C PRO A 453 1.26 4.31 -11.36
N THR A 454 1.92 3.22 -10.91
CA THR A 454 1.30 2.18 -10.09
C THR A 454 2.34 1.62 -9.12
N SER A 455 1.96 1.41 -7.86
CA SER A 455 2.72 0.62 -6.89
C SER A 455 2.55 -0.87 -7.16
N GLY A 456 3.57 -1.66 -6.80
CA GLY A 456 3.49 -3.13 -6.82
C GLY A 456 2.57 -3.69 -5.73
N GLY A 457 2.43 -3.00 -4.61
CA GLY A 457 1.50 -3.33 -3.53
C GLY A 457 0.04 -3.02 -3.91
N SER A 458 -0.88 -3.49 -3.08
CA SER A 458 -2.32 -3.31 -3.27
C SER A 458 -2.91 -2.64 -2.04
N LEU A 459 -3.68 -1.59 -2.26
CA LEU A 459 -4.49 -0.89 -1.27
C LEU A 459 -5.93 -0.84 -1.78
N PRO A 460 -6.96 -0.88 -0.93
CA PRO A 460 -8.35 -0.90 -1.36
C PRO A 460 -8.86 0.49 -1.79
N LEU A 461 -8.04 1.28 -2.50
CA LEU A 461 -8.35 2.66 -2.89
C LEU A 461 -9.57 2.79 -3.79
N SER A 462 -9.92 1.74 -4.54
CA SER A 462 -11.16 1.73 -5.32
C SER A 462 -12.42 1.86 -4.45
N ILE A 463 -12.36 1.49 -3.16
CA ILE A 463 -13.45 1.72 -2.21
C ILE A 463 -13.75 3.22 -2.10
N ILE A 464 -12.72 4.05 -2.08
CA ILE A 464 -12.82 5.52 -1.99
C ILE A 464 -13.28 6.10 -3.32
N THR A 465 -12.55 5.78 -4.40
CA THR A 465 -12.77 6.41 -5.72
C THR A 465 -14.11 6.03 -6.34
N ASP A 466 -14.59 4.81 -6.13
CA ASP A 466 -15.90 4.36 -6.62
C ASP A 466 -17.07 5.09 -5.94
N ARG A 467 -16.95 5.39 -4.64
CA ARG A 467 -18.01 6.02 -3.85
C ARG A 467 -18.01 7.53 -3.93
N LEU A 468 -16.83 8.14 -3.91
CA LEU A 468 -16.69 9.60 -3.81
C LEU A 468 -16.39 10.26 -5.16
N LYS A 469 -16.01 9.49 -6.19
CA LYS A 469 -15.58 10.01 -7.48
C LYS A 469 -14.46 11.04 -7.36
N THR A 470 -13.56 10.82 -6.43
CA THR A 470 -12.37 11.62 -6.14
C THR A 470 -11.11 10.91 -6.66
N VAL A 471 -9.99 11.58 -6.62
CA VAL A 471 -8.69 11.00 -6.98
C VAL A 471 -7.89 10.67 -5.72
N THR A 472 -7.04 9.65 -5.80
CA THR A 472 -6.11 9.26 -4.74
C THR A 472 -4.68 9.39 -5.24
N ILE A 473 -3.79 9.96 -4.41
CA ILE A 473 -2.37 10.11 -4.70
C ILE A 473 -1.62 9.71 -3.45
N THR A 474 -0.67 8.77 -3.56
CA THR A 474 0.11 8.32 -2.41
C THR A 474 1.43 9.09 -2.31
N VAL A 475 1.73 9.59 -1.12
CA VAL A 475 2.96 10.29 -0.75
C VAL A 475 3.61 9.55 0.40
N PRO A 476 4.38 8.49 0.13
CA PRO A 476 5.00 7.66 1.16
C PRO A 476 6.16 8.41 1.84
N ILE A 477 6.38 8.11 3.11
CA ILE A 477 7.38 8.84 3.91
C ILE A 477 8.40 7.95 4.64
N VAL A 478 8.17 6.63 4.75
CA VAL A 478 9.03 5.78 5.56
C VAL A 478 10.18 5.16 4.77
N ASN A 479 11.19 4.61 5.43
CA ASN A 479 12.33 3.98 4.75
C ASN A 479 11.90 2.71 4.00
N TYR A 480 12.55 2.42 2.87
CA TYR A 480 12.21 1.27 2.03
C TYR A 480 12.52 -0.08 2.68
N ASP A 481 13.54 -0.11 3.56
CA ASP A 481 14.03 -1.28 4.30
C ASP A 481 13.41 -1.39 5.71
N ASN A 482 12.13 -1.11 5.82
CA ASN A 482 11.40 -0.98 7.07
C ASN A 482 10.83 -2.29 7.62
N ASN A 483 10.87 -3.39 6.88
CA ASN A 483 10.27 -4.68 7.20
C ASN A 483 8.75 -4.61 7.48
N GLN A 484 8.01 -3.72 6.79
CA GLN A 484 6.55 -3.70 6.91
C GLN A 484 5.97 -5.10 6.63
N HIS A 485 4.86 -5.46 7.30
CA HIS A 485 4.20 -6.77 7.29
C HIS A 485 5.04 -7.92 7.88
N ALA A 486 6.34 -7.74 8.13
CA ALA A 486 7.21 -8.74 8.75
C ALA A 486 7.50 -8.43 10.22
N GLU A 487 8.26 -9.32 10.86
CA GLU A 487 8.85 -9.08 12.17
C GLU A 487 9.97 -8.03 12.09
N ASN A 488 10.24 -7.38 13.22
CA ASN A 488 11.27 -6.34 13.34
C ASN A 488 11.02 -5.12 12.43
N GLU A 489 9.77 -4.78 12.20
CA GLU A 489 9.39 -3.55 11.54
C GLU A 489 10.04 -2.34 12.22
N ASN A 490 10.51 -1.38 11.40
CA ASN A 490 11.29 -0.27 11.91
C ASN A 490 11.16 1.00 11.07
N LEU A 491 11.27 2.14 11.73
CA LEU A 491 11.34 3.45 11.12
C LEU A 491 12.71 4.09 11.35
N ARG A 492 13.40 4.49 10.27
CA ARG A 492 14.56 5.37 10.35
C ARG A 492 14.10 6.79 10.64
N LEU A 493 14.66 7.41 11.68
CA LEU A 493 14.18 8.70 12.18
C LEU A 493 14.27 9.82 11.13
N GLN A 494 15.31 9.83 10.29
CA GLN A 494 15.43 10.81 9.19
C GLN A 494 14.23 10.75 8.24
N ASN A 495 13.67 9.57 7.99
CA ASN A 495 12.52 9.42 7.11
C ASN A 495 11.26 10.07 7.70
N LEU A 496 11.04 9.99 9.02
CA LEU A 496 9.96 10.72 9.68
C LEU A 496 10.17 12.24 9.54
N TRP A 497 11.40 12.71 9.74
CA TRP A 497 11.72 14.13 9.60
C TRP A 497 11.49 14.66 8.19
N ASP A 498 11.96 13.93 7.20
CA ASP A 498 11.74 14.25 5.79
C ASP A 498 10.26 14.18 5.40
N GLY A 499 9.54 13.24 5.99
CA GLY A 499 8.10 13.08 5.83
C GLY A 499 7.31 14.27 6.34
N ILE A 500 7.63 14.78 7.54
CA ILE A 500 7.01 15.99 8.10
C ILE A 500 7.18 17.19 7.16
N GLU A 501 8.41 17.40 6.64
CA GLU A 501 8.69 18.49 5.70
C GLU A 501 7.89 18.31 4.39
N THR A 502 7.79 17.06 3.90
CA THR A 502 7.05 16.73 2.69
C THR A 502 5.55 16.97 2.85
N LEU A 503 4.96 16.49 3.95
CA LEU A 503 3.54 16.63 4.23
C LEU A 503 3.16 18.10 4.47
N ALA A 504 4.03 18.87 5.14
CA ALA A 504 3.84 20.31 5.27
C ALA A 504 3.83 21.02 3.91
N ALA A 505 4.73 20.64 2.98
CA ALA A 505 4.73 21.19 1.62
C ALA A 505 3.46 20.81 0.84
N VAL A 506 2.94 19.59 1.00
CA VAL A 506 1.67 19.16 0.40
C VAL A 506 0.49 19.95 0.97
N MET A 507 0.44 20.16 2.28
CA MET A 507 -0.59 21.01 2.92
C MET A 507 -0.57 22.46 2.43
N MET A 508 0.59 22.94 1.97
CA MET A 508 0.79 24.32 1.47
C MET A 508 0.90 24.39 -0.06
N MET A 509 0.62 23.31 -0.78
CA MET A 509 0.73 23.29 -2.24
C MET A 509 -0.20 24.33 -2.88
N ASN A 510 0.27 24.92 -3.99
CA ASN A 510 -0.54 25.80 -4.80
C ASN A 510 -1.28 24.96 -5.87
N ALA A 511 -2.38 24.37 -5.49
CA ALA A 511 -3.19 23.56 -6.38
C ALA A 511 -4.13 24.44 -7.21
N LYS A 512 -4.05 24.28 -8.54
CA LYS A 512 -5.12 24.69 -9.44
C LYS A 512 -6.06 23.51 -9.56
N TRP A 513 -7.34 23.73 -9.34
CA TRP A 513 -8.34 22.65 -9.29
C TRP A 513 -9.09 22.46 -10.64
N ASN A 514 -8.93 23.41 -11.57
CA ASN A 514 -9.57 23.43 -12.88
C ASN A 514 -8.54 23.37 -14.03
#